data_025f3ba5a58b4c937046e493e46c9f88
#
_entry.id   025f3ba5a58b4c937046e493e46c9f88
#
_cell.length_a   1.000
_cell.length_b   1.000
_cell.length_c   1.000
_cell.angle_alpha   90.00
_cell.angle_beta   90.00
_cell.angle_gamma   90.00
#
_symmetry.space_group_name_H-M   'P 1'
#
loop_
_entity.id
_entity.type
_entity.pdbx_description
1 polymer ?
#
loop_
_entity_poly.entity_id
_entity_poly.type
_entity_poly.pdbx_seq_one_letter_code
_entity_poly.pdbx_strand_id
1 'polypeptide(L)'
;MTTGQLGLLISIMAAFQAALVIWVKASIEGAVKHQWDRDLEEFKYEMRRREQAAMIAELLAEWDNRSSDRKRLNQLVLEANLWLPESIARELNRVLSYHADAKSSKELVIDIRRLLQGEKDSLLANEIVYFPPPAI
;
A
#
# COMPACT_ATOMS: atom_id res chain seq x y z
N MET A 1 42.27 -25.55 46.45
CA MET A 1 41.37 -26.00 45.37
C MET A 1 41.86 -27.36 44.87
N THR A 2 41.03 -28.35 44.92
CA THR A 2 41.33 -29.67 44.34
C THR A 2 41.11 -29.63 42.83
N THR A 3 41.85 -30.42 42.07
CA THR A 3 41.71 -30.52 40.59
C THR A 3 40.27 -30.79 40.13
N GLY A 4 39.51 -31.53 40.96
CA GLY A 4 38.09 -31.78 40.70
C GLY A 4 37.18 -30.52 40.80
N GLN A 5 37.46 -29.63 41.75
CA GLN A 5 36.73 -28.37 41.90
C GLN A 5 37.01 -27.40 40.79
N LEU A 6 38.25 -27.36 40.29
CA LEU A 6 38.63 -26.53 39.14
C LEU A 6 37.95 -26.99 37.85
N GLY A 7 37.90 -28.33 37.63
CA GLY A 7 37.21 -28.92 36.49
C GLY A 7 35.70 -28.62 36.48
N LEU A 8 35.07 -28.67 37.66
CA LEU A 8 33.65 -28.38 37.83
C LEU A 8 33.34 -26.89 37.53
N LEU A 9 34.17 -25.97 38.01
CA LEU A 9 34.03 -24.53 37.72
C LEU A 9 34.17 -24.23 36.24
N ILE A 10 35.15 -24.82 35.56
CA ILE A 10 35.34 -24.63 34.11
C ILE A 10 34.15 -25.17 33.34
N SER A 11 33.59 -26.32 33.72
CA SER A 11 32.41 -26.89 33.07
C SER A 11 31.17 -26.02 33.26
N ILE A 12 30.95 -25.43 34.42
CA ILE A 12 29.84 -24.51 34.70
C ILE A 12 29.98 -23.23 33.87
N MET A 13 31.19 -22.67 33.81
CA MET A 13 31.45 -21.49 33.00
C MET A 13 31.21 -21.73 31.50
N ALA A 14 31.68 -22.87 30.99
CA ALA A 14 31.46 -23.26 29.60
C ALA A 14 29.97 -23.46 29.28
N ALA A 15 29.21 -24.10 30.16
CA ALA A 15 27.77 -24.27 30.01
C ALA A 15 27.04 -22.92 30.03
N PHE A 16 27.44 -22.01 30.92
CA PHE A 16 26.84 -20.68 31.00
C PHE A 16 27.12 -19.86 29.75
N GLN A 17 28.35 -19.89 29.23
CA GLN A 17 28.71 -19.21 27.97
C GLN A 17 27.94 -19.77 26.78
N ALA A 18 27.80 -21.08 26.67
CA ALA A 18 27.00 -21.72 25.62
C ALA A 18 25.53 -21.30 25.67
N ALA A 19 24.94 -21.30 26.87
CA ALA A 19 23.55 -20.84 27.06
C ALA A 19 23.37 -19.37 26.70
N LEU A 20 24.33 -18.52 27.05
CA LEU A 20 24.29 -17.09 26.77
C LEU A 20 24.39 -16.81 25.25
N VAL A 21 25.27 -17.52 24.55
CA VAL A 21 25.40 -17.44 23.09
C VAL A 21 24.12 -17.88 22.39
N ILE A 22 23.51 -18.97 22.82
CA ILE A 22 22.24 -19.46 22.26
C ILE A 22 21.12 -18.44 22.50
N TRP A 23 21.03 -17.90 23.70
CA TRP A 23 20.01 -16.89 24.04
C TRP A 23 20.17 -15.59 23.24
N VAL A 24 21.39 -15.06 23.12
CA VAL A 24 21.69 -13.87 22.33
C VAL A 24 21.35 -14.09 20.85
N LYS A 25 21.76 -15.25 20.31
CA LYS A 25 21.45 -15.61 18.91
C LYS A 25 19.94 -15.68 18.66
N ALA A 26 19.20 -16.35 19.54
CA ALA A 26 17.75 -16.46 19.45
C ALA A 26 17.05 -15.09 19.57
N SER A 27 17.53 -14.21 20.46
CA SER A 27 17.01 -12.83 20.60
C SER A 27 17.25 -11.98 19.37
N ILE A 28 18.44 -12.06 18.79
CA ILE A 28 18.80 -11.29 17.57
C ILE A 28 18.00 -11.80 16.37
N GLU A 29 17.92 -13.10 16.17
CA GLU A 29 17.16 -13.70 15.07
C GLU A 29 15.66 -13.35 15.18
N GLY A 30 15.09 -13.38 16.38
CA GLY A 30 13.71 -12.99 16.62
C GLY A 30 13.44 -11.50 16.32
N ALA A 31 14.31 -10.60 16.77
CA ALA A 31 14.17 -9.17 16.55
C ALA A 31 14.33 -8.81 15.05
N VAL A 32 15.33 -9.38 14.38
CA VAL A 32 15.56 -9.19 12.95
C VAL A 32 14.40 -9.73 12.14
N LYS A 33 13.88 -10.90 12.45
CA LYS A 33 12.72 -11.48 11.77
C LYS A 33 11.48 -10.60 11.92
N HIS A 34 11.19 -10.08 13.12
CA HIS A 34 10.06 -9.20 13.37
C HIS A 34 10.17 -7.87 12.62
N GLN A 35 11.38 -7.32 12.52
CA GLN A 35 11.60 -6.09 11.76
C GLN A 35 11.41 -6.35 10.25
N TRP A 36 11.98 -7.43 9.76
CA TRP A 36 11.87 -7.84 8.35
C TRP A 36 10.43 -8.12 7.94
N ASP A 37 9.65 -8.80 8.80
CA ASP A 37 8.23 -9.07 8.53
C ASP A 37 7.41 -7.78 8.48
N ARG A 38 7.68 -6.79 9.33
CA ARG A 38 7.02 -5.48 9.30
C ARG A 38 7.37 -4.69 8.05
N ASP A 39 8.65 -4.63 7.71
CA ASP A 39 9.12 -3.92 6.52
C ASP A 39 8.52 -4.54 5.24
N LEU A 40 8.41 -5.87 5.20
CA LEU A 40 7.76 -6.58 4.10
C LEU A 40 6.26 -6.29 4.00
N GLU A 41 5.55 -6.24 5.12
CA GLU A 41 4.11 -5.89 5.16
C GLU A 41 3.89 -4.44 4.71
N GLU A 42 4.71 -3.50 5.17
CA GLU A 42 4.66 -2.11 4.75
C GLU A 42 4.93 -1.96 3.24
N PHE A 43 5.95 -2.66 2.73
CA PHE A 43 6.26 -2.69 1.30
C PHE A 43 5.10 -3.25 0.46
N LYS A 44 4.48 -4.36 0.89
CA LYS A 44 3.31 -4.93 0.22
C LYS A 44 2.11 -3.98 0.23
N TYR A 45 1.92 -3.25 1.33
CA TYR A 45 0.86 -2.25 1.45
C TYR A 45 1.08 -1.08 0.49
N GLU A 46 2.30 -0.56 0.39
CA GLU A 46 2.65 0.49 -0.56
C GLU A 46 2.50 0.04 -2.01
N MET A 47 2.91 -1.18 -2.33
CA MET A 47 2.72 -1.75 -3.68
C MET A 47 1.26 -1.82 -4.06
N ARG A 48 0.39 -2.31 -3.17
CA ARG A 48 -1.06 -2.34 -3.41
C ARG A 48 -1.64 -0.95 -3.66
N ARG A 49 -1.23 0.05 -2.89
CA ARG A 49 -1.68 1.44 -3.10
C ARG A 49 -1.27 1.97 -4.47
N ARG A 50 -0.06 1.68 -4.91
CA ARG A 50 0.43 2.08 -6.24
C ARG A 50 -0.36 1.40 -7.36
N GLU A 51 -0.64 0.12 -7.22
CA GLU A 51 -1.47 -0.63 -8.17
C GLU A 51 -2.89 -0.07 -8.24
N GLN A 52 -3.51 0.23 -7.12
CA GLN A 52 -4.82 0.86 -7.04
C GLN A 52 -4.84 2.25 -7.67
N ALA A 53 -3.82 3.07 -7.40
CA ALA A 53 -3.69 4.38 -8.01
C ALA A 53 -3.52 4.30 -9.54
N ALA A 54 -2.68 3.37 -10.01
CA ALA A 54 -2.48 3.13 -11.44
C ALA A 54 -3.77 2.68 -12.14
N MET A 55 -4.55 1.83 -11.50
CA MET A 55 -5.83 1.36 -12.03
C MET A 55 -6.85 2.49 -12.14
N ILE A 56 -6.94 3.38 -11.16
CA ILE A 56 -7.83 4.55 -11.24
C ILE A 56 -7.40 5.51 -12.34
N ALA A 57 -6.09 5.75 -12.48
CA ALA A 57 -5.57 6.59 -13.55
C ALA A 57 -5.88 5.99 -14.92
N GLU A 58 -5.70 4.69 -15.10
CA GLU A 58 -6.07 3.97 -16.32
C GLU A 58 -7.57 4.05 -16.59
N LEU A 59 -8.42 3.83 -15.58
CA LEU A 59 -9.86 3.93 -15.68
C LEU A 59 -10.31 5.30 -16.21
N LEU A 60 -9.82 6.37 -15.61
CA LEU A 60 -10.21 7.71 -15.99
C LEU A 60 -9.68 8.09 -17.39
N ALA A 61 -8.47 7.64 -17.73
CA ALA A 61 -7.89 7.84 -19.06
C ALA A 61 -8.68 7.07 -20.15
N GLU A 62 -9.02 5.82 -19.89
CA GLU A 62 -9.83 5.00 -20.80
C GLU A 62 -11.26 5.55 -20.96
N TRP A 63 -11.87 5.99 -19.86
CA TRP A 63 -13.20 6.57 -19.89
C TRP A 63 -13.26 7.87 -20.71
N ASP A 64 -12.24 8.71 -20.61
CA ASP A 64 -12.14 9.96 -21.37
C ASP A 64 -11.81 9.73 -22.85
N ASN A 65 -11.22 8.59 -23.18
CA ASN A 65 -10.89 8.22 -24.55
C ASN A 65 -12.11 7.60 -25.25
N ARG A 66 -12.70 8.33 -26.21
CA ARG A 66 -13.89 7.89 -26.97
C ARG A 66 -13.69 6.61 -27.79
N SER A 67 -12.44 6.23 -28.06
CA SER A 67 -12.10 5.01 -28.80
C SER A 67 -11.69 3.84 -27.91
N SER A 68 -11.92 3.96 -26.59
CA SER A 68 -11.52 2.95 -25.63
C SER A 68 -12.24 1.60 -25.78
N ASP A 69 -11.57 0.52 -25.42
CA ASP A 69 -12.16 -0.82 -25.33
C ASP A 69 -13.17 -0.87 -24.17
N ARG A 70 -14.45 -1.02 -24.50
CA ARG A 70 -15.53 -1.13 -23.50
C ARG A 70 -15.35 -2.29 -22.53
N LYS A 71 -14.77 -3.39 -22.98
CA LYS A 71 -14.49 -4.54 -22.12
C LYS A 71 -13.48 -4.17 -21.03
N ARG A 72 -12.38 -3.51 -21.41
CA ARG A 72 -11.37 -3.05 -20.47
C ARG A 72 -11.92 -2.01 -19.52
N LEU A 73 -12.68 -1.05 -20.04
CA LEU A 73 -13.33 -0.01 -19.24
C LEU A 73 -14.28 -0.62 -18.20
N ASN A 74 -15.13 -1.55 -18.59
CA ASN A 74 -16.03 -2.24 -17.66
C ASN A 74 -15.28 -3.03 -16.59
N GLN A 75 -14.19 -3.71 -16.96
CA GLN A 75 -13.35 -4.42 -16.01
C GLN A 75 -12.80 -3.46 -14.95
N LEU A 76 -12.23 -2.34 -15.36
CA LEU A 76 -11.66 -1.34 -14.45
C LEU A 76 -12.72 -0.73 -13.53
N VAL A 77 -13.91 -0.43 -14.05
CA VAL A 77 -15.04 0.08 -13.25
C VAL A 77 -15.48 -0.95 -12.20
N LEU A 78 -15.62 -2.21 -12.60
CA LEU A 78 -16.03 -3.26 -11.66
C LEU A 78 -14.97 -3.50 -10.58
N GLU A 79 -13.70 -3.55 -10.94
CA GLU A 79 -12.60 -3.67 -9.98
C GLU A 79 -12.57 -2.50 -9.00
N ALA A 80 -12.69 -1.26 -9.49
CA ALA A 80 -12.73 -0.07 -8.63
C ALA A 80 -13.90 -0.13 -7.63
N ASN A 81 -15.09 -0.55 -8.06
CA ASN A 81 -16.25 -0.68 -7.18
C ASN A 81 -16.10 -1.77 -6.11
N LEU A 82 -15.20 -2.74 -6.30
CA LEU A 82 -14.95 -3.80 -5.31
C LEU A 82 -14.11 -3.34 -4.12
N TRP A 83 -13.23 -2.38 -4.31
CA TRP A 83 -12.31 -1.96 -3.24
C TRP A 83 -12.51 -0.53 -2.74
N LEU A 84 -13.15 0.35 -3.51
CA LEU A 84 -13.42 1.72 -3.09
C LEU A 84 -14.46 1.77 -1.96
N PRO A 85 -14.29 2.67 -0.97
CA PRO A 85 -15.33 2.97 -0.01
C PRO A 85 -16.62 3.42 -0.69
N GLU A 86 -17.75 3.10 -0.08
CA GLU A 86 -19.10 3.35 -0.65
C GLU A 86 -19.29 4.78 -1.15
N SER A 87 -18.88 5.78 -0.37
CA SER A 87 -19.03 7.19 -0.74
C SER A 87 -18.26 7.56 -2.01
N ILE A 88 -17.03 7.06 -2.14
CA ILE A 88 -16.18 7.32 -3.29
C ILE A 88 -16.63 6.50 -4.50
N ALA A 89 -17.05 5.25 -4.29
CA ALA A 89 -17.60 4.42 -5.35
C ALA A 89 -18.86 5.03 -5.97
N ARG A 90 -19.76 5.56 -5.15
CA ARG A 90 -20.95 6.29 -5.62
C ARG A 90 -20.57 7.52 -6.43
N GLU A 91 -19.61 8.31 -5.99
CA GLU A 91 -19.17 9.49 -6.70
C GLU A 91 -18.46 9.14 -8.01
N LEU A 92 -17.64 8.09 -8.04
CA LEU A 92 -17.05 7.54 -9.26
C LEU A 92 -18.12 7.19 -10.28
N ASN A 93 -19.15 6.44 -9.89
CA ASN A 93 -20.23 6.03 -10.77
C ASN A 93 -21.04 7.25 -11.30
N ARG A 94 -21.22 8.29 -10.48
CA ARG A 94 -21.86 9.54 -10.90
C ARG A 94 -21.03 10.29 -11.93
N VAL A 95 -19.72 10.37 -11.73
CA VAL A 95 -18.78 11.00 -12.68
C VAL A 95 -18.79 10.24 -14.01
N LEU A 96 -18.66 8.92 -13.96
CA LEU A 96 -18.65 8.07 -15.17
C LEU A 96 -19.98 8.10 -15.93
N SER A 97 -21.08 8.34 -15.25
CA SER A 97 -22.42 8.48 -15.85
C SER A 97 -22.76 9.90 -16.30
N TYR A 98 -21.81 10.83 -16.27
CA TYR A 98 -22.01 12.24 -16.59
C TYR A 98 -23.18 12.90 -15.82
N HIS A 99 -23.34 12.54 -14.54
CA HIS A 99 -24.40 13.11 -13.72
C HIS A 99 -24.15 14.61 -13.51
N ALA A 100 -25.18 15.45 -13.64
CA ALA A 100 -25.06 16.91 -13.57
C ALA A 100 -24.46 17.43 -12.24
N ASP A 101 -24.78 16.76 -11.12
CA ASP A 101 -24.31 17.12 -9.78
C ASP A 101 -23.02 16.37 -9.38
N ALA A 102 -22.42 15.60 -10.29
CA ALA A 102 -21.18 14.88 -9.99
C ALA A 102 -20.00 15.84 -9.87
N LYS A 103 -19.05 15.47 -9.03
CA LYS A 103 -17.74 16.13 -8.97
C LYS A 103 -17.03 16.03 -10.32
N SER A 104 -16.07 16.91 -10.55
CA SER A 104 -15.17 16.77 -11.70
C SER A 104 -14.24 15.57 -11.50
N SER A 105 -13.70 15.02 -12.58
CA SER A 105 -12.73 13.93 -12.50
C SER A 105 -11.48 14.31 -11.66
N LYS A 106 -11.08 15.57 -11.69
CA LYS A 106 -9.98 16.09 -10.86
C LYS A 106 -10.30 16.05 -9.37
N GLU A 107 -11.49 16.46 -8.98
CA GLU A 107 -11.95 16.40 -7.58
C GLU A 107 -12.05 14.96 -7.10
N LEU A 108 -12.53 14.04 -7.94
CA LEU A 108 -12.56 12.62 -7.65
C LEU A 108 -11.15 12.05 -7.46
N VAL A 109 -10.18 12.44 -8.29
CA VAL A 109 -8.77 12.05 -8.12
C VAL A 109 -8.23 12.53 -6.78
N ILE A 110 -8.56 13.73 -6.35
CA ILE A 110 -8.16 14.25 -5.03
C ILE A 110 -8.76 13.41 -3.89
N ASP A 111 -10.03 13.06 -3.97
CA ASP A 111 -10.69 12.24 -2.94
C ASP A 111 -10.03 10.85 -2.85
N ILE A 112 -9.74 10.22 -3.99
CA ILE A 112 -9.04 8.93 -4.05
C ILE A 112 -7.60 9.07 -3.56
N ARG A 113 -6.91 10.15 -3.92
CA ARG A 113 -5.56 10.43 -3.45
C ARG A 113 -5.51 10.55 -1.92
N ARG A 114 -6.47 11.25 -1.30
CA ARG A 114 -6.60 11.34 0.16
C ARG A 114 -6.85 9.98 0.80
N LEU A 115 -7.66 9.14 0.17
CA LEU A 115 -7.86 7.76 0.62
C LEU A 115 -6.56 6.95 0.63
N LEU A 116 -5.73 7.09 -0.42
CA LEU A 116 -4.50 6.31 -0.60
C LEU A 116 -3.31 6.88 0.17
N GLN A 117 -3.19 8.21 0.27
CA GLN A 117 -2.04 8.90 0.87
C GLN A 117 -2.31 9.42 2.28
N GLY A 118 -3.58 9.50 2.69
CA GLY A 118 -4.02 10.06 3.96
C GLY A 118 -4.55 11.49 3.85
N GLU A 119 -5.31 11.91 4.87
CA GLU A 119 -6.02 13.19 4.89
C GLU A 119 -5.10 14.44 4.99
N LYS A 120 -3.82 14.23 5.31
CA LYS A 120 -2.83 15.32 5.39
C LYS A 120 -2.36 15.85 4.04
N ASP A 121 -2.77 15.19 2.95
CA ASP A 121 -2.44 15.63 1.61
C ASP A 121 -3.17 16.94 1.28
N SER A 122 -2.42 17.96 0.91
CA SER A 122 -2.91 19.32 0.65
C SER A 122 -3.06 19.66 -0.83
N LEU A 123 -2.84 18.71 -1.75
CA LEU A 123 -2.98 18.94 -3.18
C LEU A 123 -4.43 19.31 -3.52
N LEU A 124 -4.60 20.35 -4.33
CA LEU A 124 -5.91 20.83 -4.76
C LEU A 124 -6.20 20.40 -6.20
N ALA A 125 -7.47 20.24 -6.51
CA ALA A 125 -7.94 19.79 -7.84
C ALA A 125 -7.49 20.73 -8.99
N ASN A 126 -7.40 22.03 -8.73
CA ASN A 126 -6.95 23.02 -9.71
C ASN A 126 -5.43 22.97 -9.98
N GLU A 127 -4.66 22.30 -9.15
CA GLU A 127 -3.21 22.11 -9.34
C GLU A 127 -2.91 20.91 -10.25
N ILE A 128 -3.92 20.06 -10.54
CA ILE A 128 -3.77 18.91 -11.44
C ILE A 128 -3.82 19.39 -12.89
N VAL A 129 -2.75 19.14 -13.61
CA VAL A 129 -2.70 19.39 -15.06
C VAL A 129 -3.39 18.25 -15.80
N TYR A 130 -4.29 18.59 -16.70
CA TYR A 130 -5.02 17.64 -17.52
C TYR A 130 -5.02 18.12 -18.99
N PHE A 131 -4.71 17.22 -19.88
CA PHE A 131 -4.73 17.47 -21.32
C PHE A 131 -5.99 16.84 -21.91
N PRO A 132 -7.02 17.65 -22.25
CA PRO A 132 -8.21 17.11 -22.88
C PRO A 132 -7.87 16.51 -24.26
N PRO A 133 -8.61 15.49 -24.71
CA PRO A 133 -8.43 14.95 -26.04
C PRO A 133 -8.61 16.06 -27.10
N PRO A 134 -7.89 16.00 -28.23
CA PRO A 134 -8.03 16.99 -29.27
C PRO A 134 -9.48 17.04 -29.74
N ALA A 135 -10.00 18.26 -29.92
CA ALA A 135 -11.31 18.46 -30.49
C ALA A 135 -11.30 17.91 -31.94
N ILE A 136 -12.23 17.01 -32.21
CA ILE A 136 -12.46 16.46 -33.56
C ILE A 136 -13.30 17.46 -34.36
#